data_aa1ae5233f7c851eba7908c1639ce006
#
_entry.id   aa1ae5233f7c851eba7908c1639ce006
#
_cell.length_a   1.000
_cell.length_b   1.000
_cell.length_c   1.000
_cell.angle_alpha   90.00
_cell.angle_beta   90.00
_cell.angle_gamma   90.00
#
_symmetry.space_group_name_H-M   'P 1'
#
loop_
_entity.id
_entity.type
_entity.pdbx_description
1 polymer ?
#
loop_
_entity_poly.entity_id
_entity_poly.type
_entity_poly.pdbx_seq_one_letter_code
_entity_poly.pdbx_strand_id
1 'polypeptide(L)'
;MRSTIVVTGASRGIGAAIAKQLLDQGYHVIGIDCQKNPKQWDISKTMTSDQSSQWQGISQDITHQQETQTLISELLEKYEITGLVNAAGVLIMRSMLEAKTEDWETLFAVNVMAPIAISQQIAKHFCEKRQGSIVTISSNSARMPRMQLGMYATTKAALSHFCRNLALEIAPYQVRLNIVSPGSTLTQMQQQLWTDNAPPPAVIDGDLSQYRTGIPLRKLAQPDDIANTVSFLLSDRAAQITMQEIVVDGGATLGV
;
A
#
# COMPACT_ATOMS: atom_id res chain seq x y z
N MET A 1 -21.84 -13.54 7.20
CA MET A 1 -20.57 -13.12 7.89
C MET A 1 -20.25 -11.72 7.43
N ARG A 2 -19.52 -10.93 8.23
CA ARG A 2 -19.05 -9.61 7.77
C ARG A 2 -17.91 -9.79 6.79
N SER A 3 -17.90 -8.99 5.71
CA SER A 3 -16.81 -8.95 4.73
C SER A 3 -15.49 -8.59 5.42
N THR A 4 -14.45 -9.37 5.19
CA THR A 4 -13.12 -9.20 5.81
C THR A 4 -12.12 -8.66 4.78
N ILE A 5 -11.37 -7.65 5.18
CA ILE A 5 -10.29 -7.06 4.37
C ILE A 5 -8.95 -7.30 5.05
N VAL A 6 -7.99 -7.83 4.31
CA VAL A 6 -6.58 -7.96 4.76
C VAL A 6 -5.80 -6.72 4.34
N VAL A 7 -5.05 -6.13 5.28
CA VAL A 7 -4.21 -4.95 5.03
C VAL A 7 -2.78 -5.25 5.50
N THR A 8 -1.81 -5.28 4.59
CA THR A 8 -0.40 -5.38 4.95
C THR A 8 0.20 -4.00 5.23
N GLY A 9 1.19 -3.89 6.12
CA GLY A 9 1.76 -2.60 6.52
C GLY A 9 0.82 -1.77 7.39
N ALA A 10 -0.04 -2.43 8.18
CA ALA A 10 -1.15 -1.81 8.90
C ALA A 10 -0.78 -1.12 10.21
N SER A 11 0.47 -1.21 10.67
CA SER A 11 0.86 -0.69 11.98
C SER A 11 0.86 0.84 12.06
N ARG A 12 1.14 1.54 10.96
CA ARG A 12 1.32 3.00 10.92
C ARG A 12 1.09 3.59 9.52
N GLY A 13 1.07 4.92 9.44
CA GLY A 13 1.02 5.67 8.19
C GLY A 13 -0.18 5.34 7.32
N ILE A 14 0.02 5.16 6.02
CA ILE A 14 -1.04 4.90 5.04
C ILE A 14 -1.81 3.62 5.37
N GLY A 15 -1.11 2.52 5.72
CA GLY A 15 -1.78 1.25 6.04
C GLY A 15 -2.68 1.34 7.28
N ALA A 16 -2.25 2.06 8.32
CA ALA A 16 -3.09 2.31 9.51
C ALA A 16 -4.31 3.18 9.19
N ALA A 17 -4.15 4.22 8.37
CA ALA A 17 -5.26 5.07 7.94
C ALA A 17 -6.28 4.28 7.10
N ILE A 18 -5.81 3.41 6.19
CA ILE A 18 -6.67 2.52 5.40
C ILE A 18 -7.44 1.58 6.33
N ALA A 19 -6.75 0.91 7.26
CA ALA A 19 -7.40 0.00 8.20
C ALA A 19 -8.46 0.73 9.05
N LYS A 20 -8.17 1.94 9.55
CA LYS A 20 -9.12 2.77 10.29
C LYS A 20 -10.34 3.12 9.45
N GLN A 21 -10.15 3.60 8.22
CA GLN A 21 -11.22 3.95 7.30
C GLN A 21 -12.14 2.75 7.00
N LEU A 22 -11.58 1.55 6.85
CA LEU A 22 -12.35 0.33 6.61
C LEU A 22 -13.15 -0.10 7.84
N LEU A 23 -12.59 0.05 9.05
CA LEU A 23 -13.31 -0.18 10.31
C LEU A 23 -14.47 0.82 10.48
N ASP A 24 -14.28 2.10 10.14
CA ASP A 24 -15.33 3.12 10.17
C ASP A 24 -16.48 2.79 9.20
N GLN A 25 -16.22 2.03 8.14
CA GLN A 25 -17.21 1.53 7.19
C GLN A 25 -17.83 0.19 7.59
N GLY A 26 -17.45 -0.37 8.75
CA GLY A 26 -18.04 -1.59 9.31
C GLY A 26 -17.45 -2.90 8.79
N TYR A 27 -16.34 -2.87 8.05
CA TYR A 27 -15.61 -4.07 7.67
C TYR A 27 -14.96 -4.73 8.89
N HIS A 28 -14.77 -6.04 8.82
CA HIS A 28 -13.78 -6.73 9.65
C HIS A 28 -12.40 -6.55 8.99
N VAL A 29 -11.39 -6.11 9.75
CA VAL A 29 -10.06 -5.80 9.21
C VAL A 29 -8.99 -6.63 9.90
N ILE A 30 -8.19 -7.33 9.10
CA ILE A 30 -7.00 -8.05 9.55
C ILE A 30 -5.77 -7.28 9.08
N GLY A 31 -5.06 -6.68 10.02
CA GLY A 31 -3.81 -5.97 9.74
C GLY A 31 -2.61 -6.88 9.93
N ILE A 32 -1.68 -6.89 8.98
CA ILE A 32 -0.42 -7.64 9.03
C ILE A 32 0.75 -6.65 8.96
N ASP A 33 1.69 -6.74 9.90
CA ASP A 33 2.89 -5.90 9.91
C ASP A 33 4.03 -6.60 10.66
N CYS A 34 5.29 -6.29 10.33
CA CYS A 34 6.45 -6.83 11.04
C CYS A 34 6.64 -6.21 12.44
N GLN A 35 5.94 -5.12 12.75
CA GLN A 35 6.03 -4.49 14.06
C GLN A 35 5.46 -5.39 15.15
N LYS A 36 6.27 -5.64 16.18
CA LYS A 36 5.85 -6.40 17.35
C LYS A 36 4.76 -5.65 18.12
N ASN A 37 3.94 -6.41 18.85
CA ASN A 37 2.90 -5.88 19.72
C ASN A 37 1.79 -5.05 19.00
N PRO A 38 0.85 -5.73 18.31
CA PRO A 38 -0.24 -5.06 17.60
C PRO A 38 -1.10 -4.10 18.46
N LYS A 39 -1.11 -4.27 19.79
CA LYS A 39 -1.82 -3.36 20.72
C LYS A 39 -1.21 -1.96 20.78
N GLN A 40 0.02 -1.80 20.31
CA GLN A 40 0.74 -0.50 20.28
C GLN A 40 0.73 0.16 18.90
N TRP A 41 0.14 -0.47 17.88
CA TRP A 41 0.04 0.11 16.55
C TRP A 41 -0.81 1.39 16.57
N ASP A 42 -0.57 2.29 15.66
CA ASP A 42 -1.25 3.58 15.63
C ASP A 42 -2.78 3.44 15.56
N ILE A 43 -3.27 2.51 14.77
CA ILE A 43 -4.69 2.19 14.67
C ILE A 43 -5.29 1.78 16.02
N SER A 44 -4.59 0.98 16.81
CA SER A 44 -5.06 0.49 18.10
C SER A 44 -5.26 1.59 19.14
N LYS A 45 -4.61 2.75 18.93
CA LYS A 45 -4.75 3.94 19.79
C LYS A 45 -5.99 4.78 19.47
N THR A 46 -6.57 4.61 18.28
CA THR A 46 -7.66 5.45 17.76
C THR A 46 -8.99 4.72 17.58
N MET A 47 -9.01 3.40 17.82
CA MET A 47 -10.24 2.58 17.70
C MET A 47 -11.20 2.83 18.85
N THR A 48 -12.50 2.77 18.53
CA THR A 48 -13.58 2.68 19.52
C THR A 48 -13.68 1.24 20.07
N SER A 49 -14.44 1.08 21.19
CA SER A 49 -14.71 -0.25 21.75
C SER A 49 -15.38 -1.21 20.75
N ASP A 50 -16.31 -0.70 19.96
CA ASP A 50 -17.03 -1.48 18.95
C ASP A 50 -16.12 -1.93 17.81
N GLN A 51 -15.19 -1.08 17.38
CA GLN A 51 -14.20 -1.40 16.36
C GLN A 51 -13.18 -2.44 16.82
N SER A 52 -12.88 -2.51 18.12
CA SER A 52 -11.96 -3.50 18.68
C SER A 52 -12.39 -4.93 18.41
N SER A 53 -13.68 -5.20 18.29
CA SER A 53 -14.22 -6.52 17.93
C SER A 53 -14.12 -6.84 16.43
N GLN A 54 -13.85 -5.83 15.60
CA GLN A 54 -13.74 -5.93 14.13
C GLN A 54 -12.30 -5.83 13.66
N TRP A 55 -11.35 -5.71 14.57
CA TRP A 55 -9.92 -5.57 14.29
C TRP A 55 -9.11 -6.74 14.80
N GLN A 56 -8.24 -7.25 13.95
CA GLN A 56 -7.20 -8.19 14.35
C GLN A 56 -5.84 -7.75 13.79
N GLY A 57 -4.89 -7.41 14.66
CA GLY A 57 -3.50 -7.17 14.28
C GLY A 57 -2.66 -8.43 14.41
N ILE A 58 -1.86 -8.74 13.41
CA ILE A 58 -0.95 -9.90 13.35
C ILE A 58 0.47 -9.41 13.10
N SER A 59 1.39 -9.75 14.01
CA SER A 59 2.81 -9.46 13.83
C SER A 59 3.44 -10.54 12.97
N GLN A 60 3.72 -10.22 11.70
CA GLN A 60 4.35 -11.11 10.72
C GLN A 60 5.22 -10.29 9.77
N ASP A 61 6.47 -10.71 9.60
CA ASP A 61 7.32 -10.21 8.52
C ASP A 61 6.92 -10.92 7.22
N ILE A 62 6.34 -10.16 6.29
CA ILE A 62 5.83 -10.69 5.02
C ILE A 62 6.93 -11.20 4.08
N THR A 63 8.20 -10.91 4.35
CA THR A 63 9.34 -11.45 3.58
C THR A 63 9.63 -12.90 3.92
N HIS A 64 9.17 -13.40 5.05
CA HIS A 64 9.19 -14.82 5.41
C HIS A 64 8.10 -15.57 4.65
N GLN A 65 8.37 -15.90 3.39
CA GLN A 65 7.36 -16.36 2.44
C GLN A 65 6.56 -17.58 2.93
N GLN A 66 7.24 -18.61 3.46
CA GLN A 66 6.56 -19.83 3.91
C GLN A 66 5.59 -19.57 5.06
N GLU A 67 6.03 -18.81 6.07
CA GLU A 67 5.21 -18.44 7.22
C GLU A 67 4.02 -17.57 6.79
N THR A 68 4.27 -16.62 5.89
CA THR A 68 3.23 -15.75 5.35
C THR A 68 2.20 -16.53 4.53
N GLN A 69 2.64 -17.48 3.70
CA GLN A 69 1.73 -18.34 2.93
C GLN A 69 0.86 -19.21 3.85
N THR A 70 1.44 -19.79 4.91
CA THR A 70 0.69 -20.55 5.91
C THR A 70 -0.34 -19.66 6.60
N LEU A 71 0.06 -18.48 7.07
CA LEU A 71 -0.83 -17.50 7.68
C LEU A 71 -1.99 -17.13 6.75
N ILE A 72 -1.72 -16.81 5.49
CA ILE A 72 -2.78 -16.45 4.53
C ILE A 72 -3.75 -17.64 4.32
N SER A 73 -3.25 -18.89 4.22
CA SER A 73 -4.12 -20.07 4.12
C SER A 73 -5.07 -20.20 5.31
N GLU A 74 -4.55 -20.09 6.53
CA GLU A 74 -5.35 -20.12 7.75
C GLU A 74 -6.41 -19.01 7.80
N LEU A 75 -6.06 -17.80 7.33
CA LEU A 75 -7.00 -16.70 7.26
C LEU A 75 -8.12 -16.93 6.23
N LEU A 76 -7.79 -17.51 5.06
CA LEU A 76 -8.76 -17.83 4.01
C LEU A 76 -9.73 -18.94 4.44
N GLU A 77 -9.30 -19.88 5.30
CA GLU A 77 -10.16 -20.90 5.87
C GLU A 77 -11.10 -20.34 6.94
N LYS A 78 -10.61 -19.40 7.75
CA LYS A 78 -11.32 -18.89 8.92
C LYS A 78 -12.28 -17.75 8.63
N TYR A 79 -11.97 -16.90 7.64
CA TYR A 79 -12.68 -15.66 7.37
C TYR A 79 -13.19 -15.59 5.93
N GLU A 80 -14.31 -14.91 5.74
CA GLU A 80 -14.80 -14.53 4.43
C GLU A 80 -14.00 -13.29 3.94
N ILE A 81 -12.82 -13.53 3.39
CA ILE A 81 -11.97 -12.47 2.86
C ILE A 81 -12.48 -12.05 1.48
N THR A 82 -12.81 -10.77 1.33
CA THR A 82 -13.31 -10.18 0.09
C THR A 82 -12.41 -9.07 -0.45
N GLY A 83 -11.40 -8.67 0.32
CA GLY A 83 -10.46 -7.63 -0.10
C GLY A 83 -9.05 -7.82 0.43
N LEU A 84 -8.09 -7.35 -0.36
CA LEU A 84 -6.67 -7.27 0.00
C LEU A 84 -6.15 -5.86 -0.27
N VAL A 85 -5.43 -5.31 0.69
CA VAL A 85 -4.63 -4.09 0.49
C VAL A 85 -3.15 -4.38 0.74
N ASN A 86 -2.34 -4.29 -0.31
CA ASN A 86 -0.88 -4.32 -0.18
C ASN A 86 -0.37 -2.90 0.10
N ALA A 87 -0.19 -2.55 1.38
CA ALA A 87 0.33 -1.25 1.78
C ALA A 87 1.70 -1.32 2.49
N ALA A 88 2.22 -2.50 2.75
CA ALA A 88 3.57 -2.67 3.26
C ALA A 88 4.61 -2.18 2.24
N GLY A 89 5.66 -1.53 2.75
CA GLY A 89 6.75 -1.06 1.91
C GLY A 89 7.86 -0.41 2.72
N VAL A 90 9.05 -0.43 2.14
CA VAL A 90 10.25 0.23 2.68
C VAL A 90 10.88 1.13 1.64
N LEU A 91 11.60 2.15 2.12
CA LEU A 91 12.27 3.13 1.29
C LEU A 91 13.74 3.20 1.70
N ILE A 92 14.65 3.11 0.73
CA ILE A 92 16.07 3.37 0.89
C ILE A 92 16.44 4.46 -0.12
N MET A 93 16.94 5.59 0.38
CA MET A 93 17.46 6.68 -0.45
C MET A 93 18.95 6.50 -0.67
N ARG A 94 19.34 6.43 -1.93
CA ARG A 94 20.74 6.35 -2.35
C ARG A 94 20.87 6.69 -3.83
N SER A 95 22.01 7.25 -4.21
CA SER A 95 22.39 7.37 -5.63
C SER A 95 22.41 5.98 -6.28
N MET A 96 21.90 5.87 -7.50
CA MET A 96 21.97 4.64 -8.29
C MET A 96 23.40 4.15 -8.52
N LEU A 97 24.35 5.08 -8.57
CA LEU A 97 25.77 4.76 -8.74
C LEU A 97 26.42 4.16 -7.50
N GLU A 98 25.80 4.37 -6.33
CA GLU A 98 26.28 3.90 -5.02
C GLU A 98 25.40 2.79 -4.43
N ALA A 99 24.40 2.36 -5.19
CA ALA A 99 23.45 1.33 -4.77
C ALA A 99 24.16 0.01 -4.49
N LYS A 100 23.91 -0.56 -3.31
CA LYS A 100 24.47 -1.85 -2.89
C LYS A 100 23.51 -2.98 -3.21
N THR A 101 24.05 -4.19 -3.42
CA THR A 101 23.25 -5.40 -3.67
C THR A 101 22.23 -5.64 -2.56
N GLU A 102 22.64 -5.47 -1.29
CA GLU A 102 21.78 -5.67 -0.13
C GLU A 102 20.61 -4.68 -0.05
N ASP A 103 20.81 -3.45 -0.54
CA ASP A 103 19.73 -2.44 -0.66
C ASP A 103 18.66 -2.93 -1.67
N TRP A 104 19.11 -3.45 -2.82
CA TRP A 104 18.23 -4.02 -3.83
C TRP A 104 17.47 -5.24 -3.32
N GLU A 105 18.16 -6.19 -2.70
CA GLU A 105 17.57 -7.40 -2.13
C GLU A 105 16.47 -7.05 -1.13
N THR A 106 16.76 -6.12 -0.20
CA THR A 106 15.79 -5.65 0.80
C THR A 106 14.56 -5.01 0.15
N LEU A 107 14.80 -4.08 -0.78
CA LEU A 107 13.72 -3.38 -1.47
C LEU A 107 12.86 -4.33 -2.31
N PHE A 108 13.46 -5.26 -3.04
CA PHE A 108 12.71 -6.24 -3.82
C PHE A 108 11.96 -7.24 -2.96
N ALA A 109 12.57 -7.74 -1.88
CA ALA A 109 11.92 -8.67 -0.97
C ALA A 109 10.61 -8.07 -0.41
N VAL A 110 10.65 -6.84 0.12
CA VAL A 110 9.51 -6.21 0.77
C VAL A 110 8.53 -5.62 -0.24
N ASN A 111 9.03 -4.84 -1.21
CA ASN A 111 8.17 -4.03 -2.09
C ASN A 111 7.62 -4.81 -3.31
N VAL A 112 8.22 -5.95 -3.66
CA VAL A 112 7.87 -6.71 -4.87
C VAL A 112 7.49 -8.15 -4.54
N MET A 113 8.41 -8.94 -4.00
CA MET A 113 8.22 -10.39 -3.88
C MET A 113 7.13 -10.75 -2.88
N ALA A 114 7.10 -10.08 -1.71
CA ALA A 114 6.09 -10.35 -0.70
C ALA A 114 4.66 -10.00 -1.17
N PRO A 115 4.37 -8.79 -1.70
CA PRO A 115 3.04 -8.49 -2.21
C PRO A 115 2.65 -9.32 -3.43
N ILE A 116 3.59 -9.77 -4.27
CA ILE A 116 3.33 -10.72 -5.36
C ILE A 116 2.81 -12.05 -4.79
N ALA A 117 3.54 -12.66 -3.86
CA ALA A 117 3.18 -13.95 -3.27
C ALA A 117 1.80 -13.91 -2.59
N ILE A 118 1.54 -12.87 -1.79
CA ILE A 118 0.25 -12.67 -1.11
C ILE A 118 -0.88 -12.47 -2.12
N SER A 119 -0.66 -11.62 -3.13
CA SER A 119 -1.66 -11.34 -4.16
C SER A 119 -2.01 -12.57 -4.97
N GLN A 120 -1.04 -13.38 -5.37
CA GLN A 120 -1.27 -14.62 -6.11
C GLN A 120 -2.10 -15.63 -5.32
N GLN A 121 -1.82 -15.79 -4.02
CA GLN A 121 -2.53 -16.72 -3.18
C GLN A 121 -3.99 -16.28 -2.97
N ILE A 122 -4.22 -15.02 -2.60
CA ILE A 122 -5.56 -14.47 -2.38
C ILE A 122 -6.34 -14.38 -3.69
N ALA A 123 -5.71 -14.01 -4.80
CA ALA A 123 -6.36 -13.95 -6.11
C ALA A 123 -6.89 -15.32 -6.57
N LYS A 124 -6.18 -16.42 -6.32
CA LYS A 124 -6.68 -17.78 -6.60
C LYS A 124 -8.00 -18.03 -5.86
N HIS A 125 -8.04 -17.74 -4.56
CA HIS A 125 -9.25 -17.88 -3.76
C HIS A 125 -10.40 -16.98 -4.29
N PHE A 126 -10.11 -15.73 -4.62
CA PHE A 126 -11.11 -14.81 -5.19
C PHE A 126 -11.64 -15.30 -6.54
N CYS A 127 -10.80 -15.87 -7.39
CA CYS A 127 -11.22 -16.45 -8.67
C CYS A 127 -12.17 -17.63 -8.46
N GLU A 128 -11.92 -18.51 -7.51
CA GLU A 128 -12.81 -19.63 -7.15
C GLU A 128 -14.17 -19.13 -6.65
N LYS A 129 -14.17 -18.06 -5.84
CA LYS A 129 -15.40 -17.42 -5.32
C LYS A 129 -16.08 -16.50 -6.33
N ARG A 130 -15.41 -16.15 -7.45
CA ARG A 130 -15.83 -15.13 -8.43
C ARG A 130 -16.18 -13.79 -7.78
N GLN A 131 -15.43 -13.42 -6.76
CA GLN A 131 -15.64 -12.19 -5.98
C GLN A 131 -14.33 -11.77 -5.30
N GLY A 132 -14.01 -10.49 -5.35
CA GLY A 132 -12.89 -9.93 -4.59
C GLY A 132 -12.37 -8.64 -5.19
N SER A 133 -11.68 -7.86 -4.37
CA SER A 133 -11.00 -6.64 -4.79
C SER A 133 -9.63 -6.52 -4.16
N ILE A 134 -8.62 -6.27 -4.98
CA ILE A 134 -7.24 -6.06 -4.55
C ILE A 134 -6.86 -4.61 -4.83
N VAL A 135 -6.28 -3.92 -3.87
CA VAL A 135 -5.69 -2.60 -4.06
C VAL A 135 -4.23 -2.63 -3.60
N THR A 136 -3.33 -2.16 -4.44
CA THR A 136 -1.89 -2.14 -4.15
C THR A 136 -1.38 -0.72 -4.10
N ILE A 137 -0.66 -0.38 -3.02
CA ILE A 137 -0.02 0.92 -2.86
C ILE A 137 1.33 0.92 -3.59
N SER A 138 1.36 1.66 -4.69
CA SER A 138 2.58 1.94 -5.45
C SER A 138 3.19 3.28 -5.02
N SER A 139 3.60 4.10 -5.97
CA SER A 139 4.13 5.46 -5.77
C SER A 139 4.09 6.22 -7.10
N ASN A 140 3.92 7.52 -7.05
CA ASN A 140 4.09 8.37 -8.25
C ASN A 140 5.53 8.29 -8.82
N SER A 141 6.51 7.89 -7.99
CA SER A 141 7.88 7.64 -8.45
C SER A 141 8.03 6.41 -9.36
N ALA A 142 7.04 5.52 -9.40
CA ALA A 142 7.00 4.41 -10.35
C ALA A 142 6.88 4.88 -11.82
N ARG A 143 6.39 6.11 -12.03
CA ARG A 143 6.20 6.75 -13.33
C ARG A 143 7.15 7.90 -13.56
N MET A 144 7.41 8.70 -12.52
CA MET A 144 8.24 9.92 -12.61
C MET A 144 9.59 9.68 -11.92
N PRO A 145 10.71 9.75 -12.64
CA PRO A 145 12.04 9.64 -12.05
C PRO A 145 12.27 10.69 -10.95
N ARG A 146 12.96 10.28 -9.88
CA ARG A 146 13.33 11.13 -8.75
C ARG A 146 14.78 10.86 -8.37
N MET A 147 15.55 11.94 -8.17
CA MET A 147 16.92 11.82 -7.68
C MET A 147 16.95 11.03 -6.35
N GLN A 148 17.91 10.13 -6.19
CA GLN A 148 18.14 9.27 -5.03
C GLN A 148 17.03 8.24 -4.73
N LEU A 149 15.93 8.20 -5.47
CA LEU A 149 14.84 7.25 -5.32
C LEU A 149 14.83 6.14 -6.37
N GLY A 150 15.84 6.02 -7.21
CA GLY A 150 15.83 5.13 -8.37
C GLY A 150 15.55 3.67 -8.02
N MET A 151 16.20 3.10 -6.99
CA MET A 151 15.95 1.72 -6.55
C MET A 151 14.50 1.53 -6.09
N TYR A 152 14.01 2.42 -5.23
CA TYR A 152 12.63 2.38 -4.75
C TYR A 152 11.62 2.50 -5.92
N ALA A 153 11.85 3.47 -6.80
CA ALA A 153 11.02 3.69 -7.99
C ALA A 153 10.95 2.45 -8.88
N THR A 154 12.10 1.79 -9.09
CA THR A 154 12.18 0.53 -9.85
C THR A 154 11.31 -0.56 -9.22
N THR A 155 11.35 -0.74 -7.89
CA THR A 155 10.50 -1.74 -7.23
C THR A 155 9.01 -1.41 -7.37
N LYS A 156 8.64 -0.13 -7.24
CA LYS A 156 7.24 0.30 -7.39
C LYS A 156 6.75 0.18 -8.84
N ALA A 157 7.61 0.43 -9.83
CA ALA A 157 7.29 0.20 -11.23
C ALA A 157 7.10 -1.30 -11.54
N ALA A 158 7.99 -2.16 -11.03
CA ALA A 158 7.88 -3.62 -11.17
C ALA A 158 6.57 -4.13 -10.56
N LEU A 159 6.23 -3.70 -9.33
CA LEU A 159 4.98 -4.07 -8.66
C LEU A 159 3.76 -3.57 -9.43
N SER A 160 3.78 -2.33 -9.93
CA SER A 160 2.67 -1.77 -10.72
C SER A 160 2.44 -2.56 -12.00
N HIS A 161 3.52 -2.98 -12.67
CA HIS A 161 3.40 -3.78 -13.89
C HIS A 161 2.87 -5.19 -13.59
N PHE A 162 3.36 -5.84 -12.54
CA PHE A 162 2.80 -7.12 -12.06
C PHE A 162 1.29 -6.99 -11.78
N CYS A 163 0.87 -5.96 -11.07
CA CYS A 163 -0.54 -5.74 -10.76
C CYS A 163 -1.42 -5.62 -12.01
N ARG A 164 -0.95 -4.93 -13.05
CA ARG A 164 -1.70 -4.81 -14.32
C ARG A 164 -1.87 -6.17 -15.01
N ASN A 165 -0.81 -7.00 -15.05
CA ASN A 165 -0.89 -8.33 -15.64
C ASN A 165 -1.80 -9.25 -14.83
N LEU A 166 -1.65 -9.30 -13.51
CA LEU A 166 -2.53 -10.10 -12.66
C LEU A 166 -3.99 -9.65 -12.80
N ALA A 167 -4.25 -8.34 -12.83
CA ALA A 167 -5.60 -7.81 -13.01
C ALA A 167 -6.24 -8.30 -14.31
N LEU A 168 -5.48 -8.38 -15.40
CA LEU A 168 -5.97 -8.90 -16.69
C LEU A 168 -6.36 -10.39 -16.58
N GLU A 169 -5.53 -11.19 -15.90
CA GLU A 169 -5.76 -12.62 -15.73
C GLU A 169 -6.97 -12.95 -14.85
N ILE A 170 -7.22 -12.14 -13.79
CA ILE A 170 -8.31 -12.39 -12.84
C ILE A 170 -9.63 -11.70 -13.21
N ALA A 171 -9.63 -10.74 -14.12
CA ALA A 171 -10.84 -10.02 -14.54
C ALA A 171 -11.97 -10.93 -15.06
N PRO A 172 -11.74 -12.02 -15.84
CA PRO A 172 -12.79 -12.94 -16.25
C PRO A 172 -13.53 -13.63 -15.10
N TYR A 173 -12.93 -13.65 -13.91
CA TYR A 173 -13.52 -14.18 -12.68
C TYR A 173 -14.25 -13.13 -11.85
N GLN A 174 -14.47 -11.92 -12.38
CA GLN A 174 -15.10 -10.79 -11.68
C GLN A 174 -14.29 -10.29 -10.46
N VAL A 175 -13.00 -10.55 -10.45
CA VAL A 175 -12.05 -10.04 -9.44
C VAL A 175 -11.39 -8.77 -9.97
N ARG A 176 -11.38 -7.71 -9.17
CA ARG A 176 -10.78 -6.42 -9.54
C ARG A 176 -9.43 -6.24 -8.87
N LEU A 177 -8.48 -5.68 -9.58
CA LEU A 177 -7.22 -5.22 -9.00
C LEU A 177 -6.90 -3.82 -9.52
N ASN A 178 -6.64 -2.90 -8.58
CA ASN A 178 -6.27 -1.52 -8.88
C ASN A 178 -5.04 -1.09 -8.08
N ILE A 179 -4.43 0.00 -8.51
CA ILE A 179 -3.21 0.55 -7.95
C ILE A 179 -3.52 1.97 -7.47
N VAL A 180 -3.04 2.32 -6.29
CA VAL A 180 -3.01 3.71 -5.82
C VAL A 180 -1.56 4.12 -5.70
N SER A 181 -1.22 5.26 -6.32
CA SER A 181 0.15 5.78 -6.40
C SER A 181 0.24 7.13 -5.68
N PRO A 182 0.57 7.11 -4.36
CA PRO A 182 0.73 8.33 -3.60
C PRO A 182 1.92 9.17 -4.06
N GLY A 183 1.81 10.47 -3.91
CA GLY A 183 2.94 11.39 -3.86
C GLY A 183 3.51 11.53 -2.45
N SER A 184 4.10 12.70 -2.16
CA SER A 184 4.59 13.03 -0.83
C SER A 184 3.43 13.09 0.15
N THR A 185 3.36 12.07 1.04
CA THR A 185 2.31 11.90 2.04
C THR A 185 2.89 12.02 3.44
N LEU A 186 2.23 12.72 4.34
CA LEU A 186 2.69 12.97 5.71
C LEU A 186 2.68 11.67 6.53
N THR A 187 3.79 10.94 6.48
CA THR A 187 4.00 9.66 7.19
C THR A 187 5.37 9.65 7.85
N GLN A 188 5.60 8.75 8.80
CA GLN A 188 6.93 8.56 9.40
C GLN A 188 7.99 8.23 8.33
N MET A 189 7.64 7.47 7.29
CA MET A 189 8.55 7.17 6.17
C MET A 189 8.97 8.46 5.44
N GLN A 190 8.06 9.39 5.22
CA GLN A 190 8.35 10.68 4.60
C GLN A 190 9.15 11.60 5.54
N GLN A 191 8.81 11.60 6.84
CA GLN A 191 9.49 12.42 7.85
C GLN A 191 10.95 12.02 8.05
N GLN A 192 11.30 10.74 7.88
CA GLN A 192 12.69 10.26 7.91
C GLN A 192 13.57 10.88 6.81
N LEU A 193 12.99 11.49 5.80
CA LEU A 193 13.69 12.18 4.71
C LEU A 193 13.94 13.66 5.02
N TRP A 194 13.48 14.16 6.16
CA TRP A 194 13.60 15.56 6.54
C TRP A 194 14.76 15.76 7.52
N THR A 195 15.47 16.86 7.37
CA THR A 195 16.51 17.29 8.32
C THR A 195 15.92 17.96 9.56
N ASP A 196 14.74 18.54 9.40
CA ASP A 196 13.99 19.24 10.45
C ASP A 196 12.61 18.60 10.64
N ASN A 197 11.88 18.99 11.68
CA ASN A 197 10.53 18.47 11.97
C ASN A 197 9.43 18.97 11.01
N ALA A 198 9.80 19.74 9.97
CA ALA A 198 8.90 20.26 8.95
C ALA A 198 9.31 19.79 7.55
N PRO A 199 8.36 19.66 6.61
CA PRO A 199 8.70 19.32 5.23
C PRO A 199 9.59 20.41 4.63
N PRO A 200 10.72 20.04 3.97
CA PRO A 200 11.53 21.03 3.25
C PRO A 200 10.66 21.79 2.23
N PRO A 201 10.78 23.12 2.14
CA PRO A 201 10.01 23.91 1.15
C PRO A 201 10.10 23.35 -0.27
N ALA A 202 11.25 22.82 -0.65
CA ALA A 202 11.49 22.19 -1.95
C ALA A 202 10.53 20.99 -2.25
N VAL A 203 9.92 20.38 -1.23
CA VAL A 203 8.92 19.32 -1.46
C VAL A 203 7.66 19.91 -2.07
N ILE A 204 7.25 21.09 -1.62
CA ILE A 204 6.02 21.78 -2.06
C ILE A 204 6.29 22.70 -3.24
N ASP A 205 7.37 23.50 -3.15
CA ASP A 205 7.69 24.54 -4.15
C ASP A 205 8.41 23.99 -5.40
N GLY A 206 9.03 22.82 -5.26
CA GLY A 206 9.92 22.26 -6.26
C GLY A 206 11.38 22.59 -6.00
N ASP A 207 12.25 21.97 -6.78
CA ASP A 207 13.70 22.17 -6.76
C ASP A 207 14.26 21.89 -8.14
N LEU A 208 14.65 22.94 -8.85
CA LEU A 208 15.19 22.82 -10.20
C LEU A 208 16.51 22.05 -10.24
N SER A 209 17.31 22.11 -9.18
CA SER A 209 18.56 21.35 -9.08
C SER A 209 18.35 19.84 -9.02
N GLN A 210 17.17 19.42 -8.57
CA GLN A 210 16.73 18.03 -8.47
C GLN A 210 15.70 17.65 -9.55
N TYR A 211 15.46 18.52 -10.54
CA TYR A 211 14.42 18.36 -11.57
C TYR A 211 13.03 18.09 -10.98
N ARG A 212 12.72 18.73 -9.85
CA ARG A 212 11.48 18.53 -9.12
C ARG A 212 10.52 19.71 -9.30
N THR A 213 9.31 19.43 -9.79
CA THR A 213 8.29 20.45 -10.12
C THR A 213 7.51 20.99 -8.91
N GLY A 214 7.62 20.34 -7.74
CA GLY A 214 6.79 20.67 -6.57
C GLY A 214 5.41 20.03 -6.63
N ILE A 215 4.50 20.54 -5.79
CA ILE A 215 3.13 20.04 -5.65
C ILE A 215 2.16 21.17 -6.02
N PRO A 216 1.44 21.13 -7.16
CA PRO A 216 0.50 22.17 -7.57
C PRO A 216 -0.56 22.52 -6.53
N LEU A 217 -1.12 21.53 -5.79
CA LEU A 217 -2.07 21.78 -4.69
C LEU A 217 -1.44 22.41 -3.43
N ARG A 218 -0.14 22.69 -3.42
CA ARG A 218 0.59 23.41 -2.37
C ARG A 218 0.51 22.80 -0.98
N LYS A 219 0.26 21.49 -0.87
CA LYS A 219 0.19 20.74 0.39
C LYS A 219 0.66 19.32 0.20
N LEU A 220 1.14 18.70 1.28
CA LEU A 220 1.33 17.25 1.34
C LEU A 220 -0.01 16.53 1.42
N ALA A 221 -0.10 15.36 0.84
CA ALA A 221 -1.21 14.46 1.10
C ALA A 221 -1.20 14.00 2.56
N GLN A 222 -2.38 13.79 3.13
CA GLN A 222 -2.54 13.10 4.40
C GLN A 222 -2.75 11.60 4.13
N PRO A 223 -2.43 10.71 5.08
CA PRO A 223 -2.74 9.28 4.94
C PRO A 223 -4.20 9.01 4.60
N ASP A 224 -5.12 9.84 5.11
CA ASP A 224 -6.55 9.74 4.85
C ASP A 224 -6.93 10.04 3.39
N ASP A 225 -6.18 10.91 2.68
CA ASP A 225 -6.41 11.15 1.25
C ASP A 225 -6.21 9.86 0.44
N ILE A 226 -5.23 9.06 0.85
CA ILE A 226 -4.94 7.76 0.23
C ILE A 226 -5.99 6.72 0.65
N ALA A 227 -6.33 6.68 1.95
CA ALA A 227 -7.30 5.74 2.51
C ALA A 227 -8.68 5.89 1.85
N ASN A 228 -9.13 7.12 1.60
CA ASN A 228 -10.39 7.43 0.90
C ASN A 228 -10.40 6.81 -0.51
N THR A 229 -9.32 6.94 -1.26
CA THR A 229 -9.20 6.36 -2.60
C THR A 229 -9.21 4.83 -2.56
N VAL A 230 -8.47 4.24 -1.62
CA VAL A 230 -8.42 2.77 -1.43
C VAL A 230 -9.78 2.22 -1.05
N SER A 231 -10.48 2.82 -0.10
CA SER A 231 -11.79 2.36 0.34
C SER A 231 -12.84 2.45 -0.78
N PHE A 232 -12.79 3.49 -1.61
CA PHE A 232 -13.62 3.60 -2.80
C PHE A 232 -13.33 2.44 -3.77
N LEU A 233 -12.07 2.16 -4.08
CA LEU A 233 -11.68 1.10 -5.02
C LEU A 233 -12.03 -0.31 -4.51
N LEU A 234 -12.05 -0.53 -3.21
CA LEU A 234 -12.48 -1.81 -2.63
C LEU A 234 -14.00 -2.00 -2.69
N SER A 235 -14.77 -0.92 -2.67
CA SER A 235 -16.24 -0.95 -2.60
C SER A 235 -16.90 -1.29 -3.95
N ASP A 236 -18.18 -1.67 -3.89
CA ASP A 236 -19.02 -1.91 -5.08
C ASP A 236 -19.24 -0.65 -5.93
N ARG A 237 -18.99 0.54 -5.39
CA ARG A 237 -19.02 1.80 -6.14
C ARG A 237 -17.97 1.86 -7.24
N ALA A 238 -16.91 1.03 -7.13
CA ALA A 238 -15.87 0.87 -8.13
C ALA A 238 -16.01 -0.44 -8.94
N ALA A 239 -17.23 -1.01 -9.04
CA ALA A 239 -17.49 -2.32 -9.66
C ALA A 239 -16.97 -2.44 -11.10
N GLN A 240 -16.90 -1.34 -11.85
CA GLN A 240 -16.42 -1.31 -13.25
C GLN A 240 -14.98 -0.77 -13.37
N ILE A 241 -14.25 -0.65 -12.24
CA ILE A 241 -12.87 -0.13 -12.24
C ILE A 241 -11.91 -1.27 -11.91
N THR A 242 -11.09 -1.66 -12.89
CA THR A 242 -9.99 -2.63 -12.73
C THR A 242 -8.79 -2.23 -13.60
N MET A 243 -7.59 -2.70 -13.28
CA MET A 243 -6.31 -2.39 -13.95
C MET A 243 -5.91 -0.90 -13.89
N GLN A 244 -6.64 -0.07 -13.16
CA GLN A 244 -6.35 1.36 -13.09
C GLN A 244 -5.29 1.67 -12.06
N GLU A 245 -4.47 2.67 -12.38
CA GLU A 245 -3.54 3.30 -11.45
C GLU A 245 -3.99 4.74 -11.18
N ILE A 246 -4.47 4.98 -9.97
CA ILE A 246 -4.91 6.31 -9.52
C ILE A 246 -3.76 6.98 -8.78
N VAL A 247 -3.28 8.09 -9.33
CA VAL A 247 -2.24 8.91 -8.72
C VAL A 247 -2.88 9.90 -7.74
N VAL A 248 -2.40 9.91 -6.48
CA VAL A 248 -2.87 10.79 -5.41
C VAL A 248 -1.68 11.60 -4.91
N ASP A 249 -1.32 12.66 -5.62
CA ASP A 249 -0.06 13.39 -5.43
C ASP A 249 -0.18 14.92 -5.50
N GLY A 250 -1.41 15.45 -5.54
CA GLY A 250 -1.64 16.88 -5.64
C GLY A 250 -1.17 17.52 -6.95
N GLY A 251 -1.03 16.70 -8.00
CA GLY A 251 -0.56 17.13 -9.32
C GLY A 251 0.96 17.14 -9.47
N ALA A 252 1.73 16.59 -8.54
CA ALA A 252 3.20 16.61 -8.57
C ALA A 252 3.84 15.91 -9.78
N THR A 253 3.10 15.04 -10.48
CA THR A 253 3.52 14.38 -11.72
C THR A 253 2.85 14.96 -12.96
N LEU A 254 2.11 16.06 -12.84
CA LEU A 254 1.42 16.74 -13.95
C LEU A 254 0.49 15.83 -14.77
N GLY A 255 0.00 14.74 -14.16
CA GLY A 255 -0.96 13.83 -14.78
C GLY A 255 -0.34 12.69 -15.61
N VAL A 256 0.97 12.48 -15.56
CA VAL A 256 1.65 11.35 -16.23
C VAL A 256 1.84 10.15 -15.33
#